data_c6a5ff16eb2654f2c8c977e55950d4a1
#
_entry.id   c6a5ff16eb2654f2c8c977e55950d4a1
#
_cell.length_a   1.000
_cell.length_b   1.000
_cell.length_c   1.000
_cell.angle_alpha   90.00
_cell.angle_beta   90.00
_cell.angle_gamma   90.00
#
_symmetry.space_group_name_H-M   'P 1'
#
loop_
_entity.id
_entity.type
_entity.pdbx_description
1 polymer ?
#
loop_
_entity_poly.entity_id
_entity_poly.type
_entity_poly.pdbx_seq_one_letter_code
_entity_poly.pdbx_strand_id
1 'polypeptide(L)'
;EDSFDAREGGIICGDAFAALPTLPRGFADLLIADPPYNIAKQYASSRFAHMKSEDYLAFTERWLDAALPLLKPEATVYVCCDWRSGMVIAPVLEKRLVLRGRITWQREKGRGANKNWKNACEDIWFCTVSENYYFDRDAVRQRRRVIAPYRENGEPKDWQDTPDGKFRDTCPSNFWDDITVPYWSMAENTDHPTQKPEKLLAKLILASSRPGDVILDPFAGSGSTAAAAKKLDRRALCIEQSEEYCALAQKRLALADTDRRIQGFSDGVFWERNSQPVKR
;
A
#
# COMPACT_ATOMS: atom_id res chain seq x y z
N GLU A 1 -10.96 -4.12 -32.73
CA GLU A 1 -9.96 -3.39 -31.90
C GLU A 1 -10.57 -3.27 -30.49
N ASP A 2 -10.11 -4.12 -29.58
CA ASP A 2 -10.49 -4.02 -28.18
C ASP A 2 -9.92 -2.71 -27.64
N SER A 3 -10.78 -1.71 -27.44
CA SER A 3 -10.37 -0.45 -26.85
C SER A 3 -10.00 -0.67 -25.39
N PHE A 4 -8.75 -0.43 -25.00
CA PHE A 4 -8.31 -0.47 -23.62
C PHE A 4 -9.15 0.50 -22.78
N ASP A 5 -9.90 -0.02 -21.81
CA ASP A 5 -10.60 0.80 -20.80
C ASP A 5 -9.81 0.81 -19.50
N ALA A 6 -9.26 1.96 -19.15
CA ALA A 6 -8.52 2.16 -17.90
C ALA A 6 -9.34 1.81 -16.64
N ARG A 7 -10.67 1.82 -16.76
CA ARG A 7 -11.60 1.49 -15.65
C ARG A 7 -11.69 -0.01 -15.37
N GLU A 8 -11.38 -0.84 -16.37
CA GLU A 8 -11.35 -2.30 -16.18
C GLU A 8 -10.12 -2.74 -15.36
N GLY A 9 -9.09 -1.90 -15.29
CA GLY A 9 -7.84 -2.21 -14.65
C GLY A 9 -6.92 -3.07 -15.51
N GLY A 10 -5.80 -3.47 -14.94
CA GLY A 10 -4.80 -4.30 -15.60
C GLY A 10 -3.37 -3.83 -15.38
N ILE A 11 -2.44 -4.43 -16.11
CA ILE A 11 -1.01 -4.09 -16.03
C ILE A 11 -0.58 -3.50 -17.37
N ILE A 12 -0.10 -2.27 -17.37
CA ILE A 12 0.57 -1.63 -18.50
C ILE A 12 2.08 -1.87 -18.35
N CYS A 13 2.67 -2.58 -19.31
CA CYS A 13 4.12 -2.75 -19.36
C CYS A 13 4.73 -1.57 -20.12
N GLY A 14 5.36 -0.65 -19.39
CA GLY A 14 5.95 0.56 -19.96
C GLY A 14 6.37 1.59 -18.94
N ASP A 15 6.95 2.68 -19.43
CA ASP A 15 7.36 3.81 -18.60
C ASP A 15 6.12 4.61 -18.11
N ALA A 16 6.04 4.84 -16.82
CA ALA A 16 4.97 5.62 -16.21
C ALA A 16 4.87 7.04 -16.78
N PHE A 17 5.99 7.69 -17.09
CA PHE A 17 6.00 9.03 -17.68
C PHE A 17 5.45 9.09 -19.09
N ALA A 18 5.53 7.97 -19.83
CA ALA A 18 4.93 7.85 -21.15
C ALA A 18 3.46 7.43 -21.06
N ALA A 19 3.12 6.53 -20.15
CA ALA A 19 1.78 5.95 -20.04
C ALA A 19 0.77 6.89 -19.38
N LEU A 20 1.11 7.53 -18.24
CA LEU A 20 0.16 8.37 -17.49
C LEU A 20 -0.53 9.45 -18.34
N PRO A 21 0.18 10.22 -19.19
CA PRO A 21 -0.46 11.27 -20.00
C PRO A 21 -1.46 10.74 -21.04
N THR A 22 -1.43 9.46 -21.37
CA THR A 22 -2.34 8.85 -22.37
C THR A 22 -3.64 8.34 -21.78
N LEU A 23 -3.72 8.26 -20.44
CA LEU A 23 -4.87 7.73 -19.72
C LEU A 23 -6.01 8.76 -19.60
N PRO A 24 -7.27 8.31 -19.49
CA PRO A 24 -8.41 9.21 -19.35
C PRO A 24 -8.37 9.96 -18.03
N ARG A 25 -8.87 11.19 -18.02
CA ARG A 25 -8.94 12.01 -16.80
C ARG A 25 -10.05 11.55 -15.87
N GLY A 26 -9.85 11.72 -14.56
CA GLY A 26 -10.89 11.57 -13.54
C GLY A 26 -11.48 10.16 -13.43
N PHE A 27 -10.69 9.10 -13.65
CA PHE A 27 -11.20 7.73 -13.58
C PHE A 27 -10.85 7.02 -12.26
N ALA A 28 -9.75 7.40 -11.60
CA ALA A 28 -9.24 6.69 -10.43
C ALA A 28 -9.79 7.26 -9.12
N ASP A 29 -10.22 6.37 -8.25
CA ASP A 29 -10.76 6.66 -6.91
C ASP A 29 -9.63 6.74 -5.85
N LEU A 30 -8.54 6.03 -6.08
CA LEU A 30 -7.42 5.90 -5.16
C LEU A 30 -6.11 5.84 -5.94
N LEU A 31 -5.10 6.60 -5.50
CA LEU A 31 -3.72 6.47 -5.96
C LEU A 31 -2.88 5.86 -4.84
N ILE A 32 -2.19 4.77 -5.13
CA ILE A 32 -1.14 4.20 -4.28
C ILE A 32 0.15 4.21 -5.08
N ALA A 33 1.13 5.00 -4.65
CA ALA A 33 2.41 5.14 -5.32
C ALA A 33 3.56 4.70 -4.41
N ASP A 34 4.39 3.79 -4.90
CA ASP A 34 5.65 3.39 -4.26
C ASP A 34 6.83 3.75 -5.20
N PRO A 35 7.09 5.06 -5.40
CA PRO A 35 8.10 5.50 -6.34
C PRO A 35 9.49 5.02 -5.92
N PRO A 36 10.45 4.89 -6.84
CA PRO A 36 11.83 4.60 -6.48
C PRO A 36 12.34 5.62 -5.44
N TYR A 37 12.82 5.11 -4.30
CA TYR A 37 13.40 5.98 -3.26
C TYR A 37 14.74 6.52 -3.74
N ASN A 38 15.11 7.71 -3.27
CA ASN A 38 16.37 8.36 -3.66
C ASN A 38 17.61 7.68 -3.03
N ILE A 39 17.71 6.37 -3.24
CA ILE A 39 18.84 5.52 -2.87
C ILE A 39 19.30 4.72 -4.07
N ALA A 40 20.61 4.48 -4.18
CA ALA A 40 21.12 3.63 -5.25
C ALA A 40 20.59 2.19 -5.06
N LYS A 41 19.79 1.70 -6.00
CA LYS A 41 19.21 0.35 -5.95
C LYS A 41 19.20 -0.30 -7.32
N GLN A 42 19.51 -1.59 -7.34
CA GLN A 42 19.40 -2.44 -8.52
C GLN A 42 18.02 -3.08 -8.53
N TYR A 43 17.32 -2.99 -9.65
CA TYR A 43 16.11 -3.73 -9.98
C TYR A 43 16.43 -4.69 -11.13
N ALA A 44 15.56 -5.65 -11.45
CA ALA A 44 15.84 -6.72 -12.40
C ALA A 44 16.61 -6.26 -13.66
N SER A 45 16.03 -5.38 -14.45
CA SER A 45 16.61 -4.86 -15.70
C SER A 45 17.11 -3.41 -15.62
N SER A 46 16.93 -2.72 -14.49
CA SER A 46 17.24 -1.31 -14.35
C SER A 46 17.94 -0.99 -13.04
N ARG A 47 18.67 0.11 -13.02
CA ARG A 47 19.32 0.63 -11.82
C ARG A 47 18.81 2.04 -11.56
N PHE A 48 18.19 2.26 -10.41
CA PHE A 48 17.91 3.60 -9.92
C PHE A 48 19.18 4.13 -9.22
N ALA A 49 19.73 5.21 -9.75
CA ALA A 49 20.90 5.87 -9.15
C ALA A 49 20.44 6.92 -8.14
N HIS A 50 21.24 7.12 -7.10
CA HIS A 50 21.02 8.25 -6.19
C HIS A 50 21.08 9.56 -6.97
N MET A 51 20.05 10.38 -6.85
CA MET A 51 19.94 11.71 -7.47
C MET A 51 20.30 12.80 -6.47
N LYS A 52 20.70 13.98 -6.96
CA LYS A 52 20.69 15.20 -6.14
C LYS A 52 19.24 15.51 -5.71
N SER A 53 19.09 16.21 -4.60
CA SER A 53 17.76 16.53 -4.06
C SER A 53 16.88 17.29 -5.06
N GLU A 54 17.48 18.19 -5.85
CA GLU A 54 16.80 18.96 -6.89
C GLU A 54 16.27 18.08 -8.03
N ASP A 55 17.10 17.11 -8.47
CA ASP A 55 16.69 16.18 -9.54
C ASP A 55 15.58 15.23 -9.04
N TYR A 56 15.67 14.79 -7.79
CA TYR A 56 14.64 13.95 -7.19
C TYR A 56 13.34 14.73 -6.94
N LEU A 57 13.44 16.01 -6.62
CA LEU A 57 12.30 16.93 -6.55
C LEU A 57 11.59 17.00 -7.93
N ALA A 58 12.35 17.29 -9.00
CA ALA A 58 11.81 17.37 -10.35
C ALA A 58 11.20 16.03 -10.81
N PHE A 59 11.82 14.90 -10.47
CA PHE A 59 11.27 13.56 -10.70
C PHE A 59 9.93 13.39 -9.98
N THR A 60 9.85 13.80 -8.70
CA THR A 60 8.63 13.67 -7.88
C THR A 60 7.50 14.54 -8.43
N GLU A 61 7.79 15.78 -8.76
CA GLU A 61 6.81 16.69 -9.34
C GLU A 61 6.28 16.16 -10.67
N ARG A 62 7.15 15.69 -11.55
CA ARG A 62 6.79 15.21 -12.89
C ARG A 62 5.80 14.04 -12.86
N TRP A 63 6.04 12.99 -12.06
CA TRP A 63 5.12 11.85 -12.03
C TRP A 63 3.81 12.20 -11.33
N LEU A 64 3.88 13.01 -10.25
CA LEU A 64 2.68 13.41 -9.53
C LEU A 64 1.78 14.30 -10.39
N ASP A 65 2.36 15.30 -11.09
CA ASP A 65 1.61 16.18 -12.00
C ASP A 65 0.99 15.42 -13.18
N ALA A 66 1.61 14.32 -13.61
CA ALA A 66 1.02 13.45 -14.63
C ALA A 66 -0.11 12.55 -14.07
N ALA A 67 -0.03 12.13 -12.82
CA ALA A 67 -1.03 11.26 -12.19
C ALA A 67 -2.27 12.02 -11.66
N LEU A 68 -2.09 13.22 -11.12
CA LEU A 68 -3.18 13.99 -10.50
C LEU A 68 -4.41 14.21 -11.39
N PRO A 69 -4.27 14.54 -12.70
CA PRO A 69 -5.42 14.72 -13.58
C PRO A 69 -6.28 13.47 -13.79
N LEU A 70 -5.74 12.30 -13.47
CA LEU A 70 -6.42 11.01 -13.62
C LEU A 70 -7.33 10.68 -12.42
N LEU A 71 -7.16 11.41 -11.33
CA LEU A 71 -7.89 11.19 -10.08
C LEU A 71 -9.25 11.89 -10.10
N LYS A 72 -10.22 11.27 -9.44
CA LYS A 72 -11.51 11.89 -9.14
C LYS A 72 -11.36 12.98 -8.07
N PRO A 73 -12.29 13.94 -7.98
CA PRO A 73 -12.25 15.00 -6.96
C PRO A 73 -12.21 14.49 -5.52
N GLU A 74 -12.83 13.34 -5.25
CA GLU A 74 -12.91 12.70 -3.93
C GLU A 74 -11.78 11.69 -3.69
N ALA A 75 -10.84 11.56 -4.61
CA ALA A 75 -9.81 10.53 -4.54
C ALA A 75 -8.85 10.74 -3.37
N THR A 76 -8.40 9.61 -2.84
CA THR A 76 -7.32 9.54 -1.84
C THR A 76 -5.99 9.23 -2.53
N VAL A 77 -4.90 9.71 -1.93
CA VAL A 77 -3.53 9.51 -2.42
C VAL A 77 -2.64 9.02 -1.28
N TYR A 78 -2.01 7.87 -1.49
CA TYR A 78 -0.97 7.35 -0.61
C TYR A 78 0.37 7.30 -1.35
N VAL A 79 1.42 7.85 -0.74
CA VAL A 79 2.77 7.84 -1.30
C VAL A 79 3.74 7.24 -0.30
N CYS A 80 4.31 6.08 -0.66
CA CYS A 80 5.31 5.40 0.15
C CYS A 80 6.68 6.07 -0.01
N CYS A 81 7.47 6.11 1.06
CA CYS A 81 8.83 6.63 1.02
C CYS A 81 9.68 6.14 2.20
N ASP A 82 11.00 6.22 2.04
CA ASP A 82 11.91 6.23 3.17
C ASP A 82 11.99 7.65 3.77
N TRP A 83 12.61 7.78 4.95
CA TRP A 83 12.70 9.06 5.65
C TRP A 83 13.42 10.16 4.85
N ARG A 84 14.41 9.81 3.99
CA ARG A 84 15.15 10.78 3.17
C ARG A 84 14.32 11.28 2.00
N SER A 85 13.74 10.35 1.23
CA SER A 85 12.85 10.66 0.12
C SER A 85 11.63 11.45 0.62
N GLY A 86 11.13 11.12 1.81
CA GLY A 86 10.01 11.80 2.45
C GLY A 86 10.23 13.29 2.70
N MET A 87 11.47 13.73 2.95
CA MET A 87 11.79 15.16 3.10
C MET A 87 11.62 15.95 1.79
N VAL A 88 11.74 15.31 0.65
CA VAL A 88 11.50 15.93 -0.67
C VAL A 88 10.04 15.77 -1.09
N ILE A 89 9.46 14.59 -0.87
CA ILE A 89 8.10 14.25 -1.30
C ILE A 89 7.05 15.08 -0.56
N ALA A 90 7.17 15.23 0.77
CA ALA A 90 6.15 15.90 1.58
C ALA A 90 5.82 17.34 1.13
N PRO A 91 6.81 18.22 0.89
CA PRO A 91 6.53 19.57 0.39
C PRO A 91 5.90 19.60 -1.02
N VAL A 92 6.19 18.60 -1.85
CA VAL A 92 5.57 18.48 -3.18
C VAL A 92 4.10 18.11 -3.06
N LEU A 93 3.78 17.18 -2.17
CA LEU A 93 2.40 16.77 -1.87
C LEU A 93 1.60 17.93 -1.29
N GLU A 94 2.14 18.63 -0.28
CA GLU A 94 1.48 19.74 0.40
C GLU A 94 1.08 20.88 -0.54
N LYS A 95 1.87 21.13 -1.58
CA LYS A 95 1.57 22.17 -2.60
C LYS A 95 0.41 21.80 -3.53
N ARG A 96 0.03 20.52 -3.64
CA ARG A 96 -0.87 19.99 -4.67
C ARG A 96 -2.11 19.29 -4.11
N LEU A 97 -2.04 18.84 -2.87
CA LEU A 97 -3.04 17.97 -2.23
C LEU A 97 -3.31 18.46 -0.80
N VAL A 98 -4.41 18.01 -0.25
CA VAL A 98 -4.68 18.18 1.19
C VAL A 98 -3.94 17.10 1.95
N LEU A 99 -2.92 17.49 2.71
CA LEU A 99 -2.13 16.56 3.52
C LEU A 99 -2.92 16.17 4.78
N ARG A 100 -3.26 14.90 4.93
CA ARG A 100 -4.07 14.38 6.06
C ARG A 100 -3.21 13.85 7.19
N GLY A 101 -2.08 13.25 6.86
CA GLY A 101 -1.18 12.70 7.87
C GLY A 101 -0.07 11.82 7.29
N ARG A 102 0.67 11.22 8.20
CA ARG A 102 1.74 10.28 7.89
C ARG A 102 1.50 8.98 8.66
N ILE A 103 1.59 7.87 7.96
CA ILE A 103 1.59 6.52 8.53
C ILE A 103 3.05 6.06 8.55
N THR A 104 3.51 5.56 9.70
CA THR A 104 4.84 4.94 9.82
C THR A 104 4.66 3.44 9.96
N TRP A 105 5.20 2.70 8.98
CA TRP A 105 5.23 1.25 9.01
C TRP A 105 6.56 0.75 9.57
N GLN A 106 6.49 -0.03 10.65
CA GLN A 106 7.66 -0.71 11.22
C GLN A 106 8.03 -1.92 10.37
N ARG A 107 9.20 -1.86 9.73
CA ARG A 107 9.80 -2.99 9.02
C ARG A 107 10.72 -3.75 9.96
N GLU A 108 10.59 -5.08 10.03
CA GLU A 108 11.51 -5.89 10.84
C GLU A 108 12.83 -6.17 10.14
N LYS A 109 12.86 -6.11 8.79
CA LYS A 109 14.06 -6.38 8.00
C LYS A 109 14.94 -5.14 7.90
N GLY A 110 16.20 -5.32 8.11
CA GLY A 110 17.24 -4.32 7.93
C GLY A 110 18.52 -4.79 8.61
N ARG A 111 19.68 -4.52 7.99
CA ARG A 111 20.98 -4.76 8.63
C ARG A 111 21.21 -3.68 9.67
N GLY A 112 21.84 -4.05 10.78
CA GLY A 112 22.33 -3.08 11.77
C GLY A 112 23.37 -2.14 11.12
N ALA A 113 23.45 -0.93 11.64
CA ALA A 113 24.50 0.02 11.28
C ALA A 113 25.53 0.09 12.41
N ASN A 114 26.82 0.15 12.06
CA ASN A 114 27.89 0.17 13.07
C ASN A 114 27.96 1.50 13.84
N LYS A 115 27.55 2.61 13.21
CA LYS A 115 27.65 3.98 13.76
C LYS A 115 26.35 4.78 13.61
N ASN A 116 25.20 4.10 13.53
CA ASN A 116 23.89 4.72 13.44
C ASN A 116 22.80 3.76 13.93
N TRP A 117 21.58 4.28 14.14
CA TRP A 117 20.42 3.47 14.43
C TRP A 117 20.00 2.66 13.19
N LYS A 118 19.60 1.41 13.41
CA LYS A 118 19.04 0.57 12.35
C LYS A 118 17.77 1.23 11.79
N ASN A 119 17.74 1.46 10.48
CA ASN A 119 16.52 1.91 9.83
C ASN A 119 15.49 0.76 9.80
N ALA A 120 14.42 0.90 10.56
CA ALA A 120 13.37 -0.11 10.71
C ALA A 120 11.99 0.43 10.32
N CYS A 121 11.91 1.59 9.65
CA CYS A 121 10.66 2.22 9.29
C CYS A 121 10.62 2.62 7.82
N GLU A 122 9.42 2.60 7.25
CA GLU A 122 9.03 3.32 6.04
C GLU A 122 7.82 4.18 6.36
N ASP A 123 7.67 5.29 5.65
CA ASP A 123 6.55 6.21 5.81
C ASP A 123 5.62 6.13 4.61
N ILE A 124 4.34 6.42 4.84
CA ILE A 124 3.31 6.55 3.83
C ILE A 124 2.59 7.87 4.07
N TRP A 125 2.71 8.79 3.14
CA TRP A 125 1.96 10.03 3.18
C TRP A 125 0.52 9.79 2.79
N PHE A 126 -0.41 10.21 3.65
CA PHE A 126 -1.85 10.17 3.41
C PHE A 126 -2.33 11.55 3.01
N CYS A 127 -2.84 11.67 1.79
CA CYS A 127 -3.35 12.90 1.21
C CYS A 127 -4.70 12.66 0.55
N THR A 128 -5.42 13.74 0.26
CA THR A 128 -6.67 13.70 -0.52
C THR A 128 -6.66 14.82 -1.57
N VAL A 129 -7.39 14.60 -2.68
CA VAL A 129 -7.52 15.62 -3.73
C VAL A 129 -8.31 16.82 -3.22
N SER A 130 -9.33 16.59 -2.39
CA SER A 130 -10.17 17.62 -1.81
C SER A 130 -10.50 17.34 -0.34
N GLU A 131 -11.25 18.21 0.30
CA GLU A 131 -11.77 17.99 1.65
C GLU A 131 -12.87 16.92 1.69
N ASN A 132 -13.56 16.67 0.58
CA ASN A 132 -14.55 15.62 0.45
C ASN A 132 -13.87 14.34 -0.04
N TYR A 133 -13.74 13.33 0.84
CA TYR A 133 -13.13 12.06 0.54
C TYR A 133 -13.78 10.90 1.32
N TYR A 134 -13.60 9.69 0.82
CA TYR A 134 -14.07 8.49 1.51
C TYR A 134 -13.01 7.95 2.46
N PHE A 135 -13.43 7.62 3.69
CA PHE A 135 -12.60 6.92 4.66
C PHE A 135 -13.44 6.02 5.55
N ASP A 136 -13.22 4.70 5.46
CA ASP A 136 -13.87 3.70 6.28
C ASP A 136 -12.94 3.19 7.40
N ARG A 137 -13.10 3.77 8.58
CA ARG A 137 -12.37 3.40 9.77
C ARG A 137 -12.72 1.98 10.25
N ASP A 138 -13.96 1.55 10.06
CA ASP A 138 -14.44 0.28 10.59
C ASP A 138 -13.99 -0.90 9.73
N ALA A 139 -13.78 -0.71 8.43
CA ALA A 139 -13.21 -1.71 7.53
C ALA A 139 -11.74 -2.07 7.83
N VAL A 140 -11.07 -1.28 8.66
CA VAL A 140 -9.64 -1.47 8.99
C VAL A 140 -9.39 -1.70 10.48
N ARG A 141 -10.40 -2.19 11.21
CA ARG A 141 -10.25 -2.55 12.62
C ARG A 141 -9.13 -3.57 12.82
N GLN A 142 -8.39 -3.40 13.90
CA GLN A 142 -7.30 -4.28 14.27
C GLN A 142 -7.67 -5.09 15.50
N ARG A 143 -7.61 -6.43 15.38
CA ARG A 143 -7.81 -7.37 16.47
C ARG A 143 -6.55 -7.52 17.27
N ARG A 144 -6.63 -7.15 18.53
CA ARG A 144 -5.53 -7.19 19.49
C ARG A 144 -5.81 -8.16 20.63
N ARG A 145 -4.79 -8.91 21.03
CA ARG A 145 -4.88 -9.76 22.22
C ARG A 145 -4.96 -8.88 23.48
N VAL A 146 -5.88 -9.22 24.37
CA VAL A 146 -6.04 -8.51 25.65
C VAL A 146 -5.13 -9.15 26.68
N ILE A 147 -4.13 -8.39 27.15
CA ILE A 147 -3.18 -8.85 28.17
C ILE A 147 -3.77 -8.64 29.57
N ALA A 148 -4.42 -7.50 29.81
CA ALA A 148 -5.06 -7.16 31.08
C ALA A 148 -6.57 -6.92 30.83
N PRO A 149 -7.42 -7.94 30.99
CA PRO A 149 -8.85 -7.82 30.69
C PRO A 149 -9.56 -7.00 31.76
N TYR A 150 -9.96 -5.78 31.41
CA TYR A 150 -10.76 -4.94 32.26
C TYR A 150 -12.23 -5.37 32.19
N ARG A 151 -12.88 -5.44 33.37
CA ARG A 151 -14.30 -5.75 33.51
C ARG A 151 -15.02 -4.59 34.16
N GLU A 152 -16.24 -4.33 33.71
CA GLU A 152 -17.14 -3.37 34.32
C GLU A 152 -18.41 -4.12 34.72
N ASN A 153 -18.80 -4.03 36.00
CA ASN A 153 -19.93 -4.80 36.56
C ASN A 153 -19.84 -6.33 36.32
N GLY A 154 -18.63 -6.89 36.30
CA GLY A 154 -18.43 -8.32 36.09
C GLY A 154 -18.33 -8.76 34.63
N GLU A 155 -18.75 -7.90 33.67
CA GLU A 155 -18.75 -8.18 32.23
C GLU A 155 -17.50 -7.59 31.53
N PRO A 156 -17.04 -8.21 30.43
CA PRO A 156 -15.99 -7.63 29.59
C PRO A 156 -16.38 -6.25 29.10
N LYS A 157 -15.56 -5.21 29.34
CA LYS A 157 -15.90 -3.85 28.91
C LYS A 157 -15.79 -3.62 27.40
N ASP A 158 -14.71 -4.10 26.79
CA ASP A 158 -14.38 -3.81 25.38
C ASP A 158 -13.63 -4.96 24.69
N TRP A 159 -13.79 -6.18 25.21
CA TRP A 159 -13.12 -7.36 24.68
C TRP A 159 -14.07 -8.57 24.64
N GLN A 160 -13.70 -9.56 23.84
CA GLN A 160 -14.45 -10.80 23.66
C GLN A 160 -13.61 -11.97 24.16
N ASP A 161 -14.25 -12.90 24.85
CA ASP A 161 -13.67 -14.21 25.19
C ASP A 161 -13.96 -15.18 24.05
N THR A 162 -12.92 -15.73 23.44
CA THR A 162 -13.04 -16.67 22.33
C THR A 162 -12.24 -17.94 22.63
N PRO A 163 -12.51 -19.07 21.94
CA PRO A 163 -11.71 -20.29 22.11
C PRO A 163 -10.20 -20.08 21.91
N ASP A 164 -9.84 -19.09 21.10
CA ASP A 164 -8.44 -18.75 20.78
C ASP A 164 -7.83 -17.71 21.72
N GLY A 165 -8.59 -17.21 22.69
CA GLY A 165 -8.16 -16.24 23.70
C GLY A 165 -9.03 -14.99 23.77
N LYS A 166 -8.56 -13.99 24.50
CA LYS A 166 -9.26 -12.74 24.74
C LYS A 166 -8.77 -11.68 23.77
N PHE A 167 -9.69 -11.13 22.98
CA PHE A 167 -9.39 -10.14 21.95
C PHE A 167 -10.31 -8.93 22.03
N ARG A 168 -9.81 -7.80 21.53
CA ARG A 168 -10.61 -6.60 21.26
C ARG A 168 -10.29 -6.04 19.89
N ASP A 169 -11.29 -5.47 19.24
CA ASP A 169 -11.14 -4.82 17.95
C ASP A 169 -11.01 -3.31 18.16
N THR A 170 -9.87 -2.75 17.77
CA THR A 170 -9.52 -1.34 17.94
C THR A 170 -9.39 -0.63 16.61
N CYS A 171 -9.60 0.67 16.59
CA CYS A 171 -9.22 1.48 15.43
C CYS A 171 -7.69 1.48 15.27
N PRO A 172 -7.16 1.31 14.07
CA PRO A 172 -5.72 1.37 13.83
C PRO A 172 -5.20 2.79 14.08
N SER A 173 -3.97 2.87 14.59
CA SER A 173 -3.22 4.11 14.65
C SER A 173 -2.47 4.35 13.33
N ASN A 174 -1.79 5.49 13.23
CA ASN A 174 -0.87 5.77 12.13
C ASN A 174 0.54 5.18 12.33
N PHE A 175 0.73 4.34 13.34
CA PHE A 175 1.94 3.55 13.56
C PHE A 175 1.60 2.07 13.42
N TRP A 176 2.15 1.43 12.35
CA TRP A 176 1.84 0.06 11.98
C TRP A 176 2.99 -0.88 12.32
N ASP A 177 2.86 -1.61 13.38
CA ASP A 177 3.80 -2.61 13.88
C ASP A 177 3.34 -4.06 13.62
N ASP A 178 2.15 -4.21 13.03
CA ASP A 178 1.48 -5.49 12.83
C ASP A 178 1.74 -6.13 11.46
N ILE A 179 2.52 -5.47 10.59
CA ILE A 179 2.73 -5.91 9.20
C ILE A 179 4.14 -6.43 9.01
N THR A 180 4.27 -7.71 8.67
CA THR A 180 5.55 -8.35 8.38
C THR A 180 5.94 -8.14 6.91
N VAL A 181 7.21 -7.88 6.65
CA VAL A 181 7.75 -7.91 5.27
C VAL A 181 7.65 -9.34 4.74
N PRO A 182 7.18 -9.55 3.49
CA PRO A 182 7.09 -10.88 2.91
C PRO A 182 8.42 -11.63 2.99
N TYR A 183 8.36 -12.92 3.36
CA TYR A 183 9.52 -13.79 3.44
C TYR A 183 9.23 -15.13 2.73
N TRP A 184 10.25 -15.90 2.46
CA TRP A 184 10.26 -17.05 1.55
C TRP A 184 9.12 -18.07 1.73
N SER A 185 8.57 -18.23 2.93
CA SER A 185 7.46 -19.17 3.18
C SER A 185 6.07 -18.56 3.04
N MET A 186 5.96 -17.25 2.76
CA MET A 186 4.67 -16.60 2.53
C MET A 186 4.23 -16.77 1.07
N ALA A 187 2.96 -17.11 0.87
CA ALA A 187 2.40 -17.31 -0.47
C ALA A 187 2.50 -16.06 -1.37
N GLU A 188 2.47 -14.87 -0.78
CA GLU A 188 2.61 -13.60 -1.49
C GLU A 188 4.04 -13.26 -1.88
N ASN A 189 5.05 -13.95 -1.32
CA ASN A 189 6.46 -13.59 -1.52
C ASN A 189 6.90 -13.79 -2.97
N THR A 190 7.69 -12.85 -3.47
CA THR A 190 8.32 -12.90 -4.80
C THR A 190 9.79 -12.49 -4.71
N ASP A 191 10.52 -12.62 -5.81
CA ASP A 191 11.92 -12.19 -5.90
C ASP A 191 12.10 -10.67 -6.03
N HIS A 192 10.99 -9.91 -6.02
CA HIS A 192 11.07 -8.45 -6.08
C HIS A 192 11.68 -7.87 -4.79
N PRO A 193 12.77 -7.09 -4.89
CA PRO A 193 13.60 -6.72 -3.73
C PRO A 193 12.93 -5.74 -2.76
N THR A 194 11.85 -5.10 -3.16
CA THR A 194 11.11 -4.10 -2.37
C THR A 194 9.61 -4.34 -2.37
N GLN A 195 9.19 -5.57 -2.54
CA GLN A 195 7.77 -5.91 -2.53
C GLN A 195 7.06 -5.36 -1.29
N LYS A 196 5.96 -4.64 -1.50
CA LYS A 196 5.06 -4.25 -0.41
C LYS A 196 4.17 -5.42 0.00
N PRO A 197 3.93 -5.62 1.32
CA PRO A 197 3.02 -6.65 1.80
C PRO A 197 1.57 -6.40 1.36
N GLU A 198 0.87 -7.45 0.96
CA GLU A 198 -0.56 -7.34 0.63
C GLU A 198 -1.40 -6.83 1.80
N LYS A 199 -1.05 -7.18 3.04
CA LYS A 199 -1.71 -6.66 4.25
C LYS A 199 -1.62 -5.14 4.38
N LEU A 200 -0.47 -4.54 4.04
CA LEU A 200 -0.29 -3.09 4.04
C LEU A 200 -1.22 -2.44 3.04
N LEU A 201 -1.21 -2.96 1.81
CA LEU A 201 -2.05 -2.43 0.73
C LEU A 201 -3.54 -2.63 1.02
N ALA A 202 -3.92 -3.76 1.61
CA ALA A 202 -5.29 -4.02 2.03
C ALA A 202 -5.81 -2.98 3.03
N LYS A 203 -5.00 -2.56 4.00
CA LYS A 203 -5.37 -1.48 4.92
C LYS A 203 -5.64 -0.17 4.19
N LEU A 204 -4.77 0.22 3.25
CA LEU A 204 -4.95 1.45 2.45
C LEU A 204 -6.20 1.37 1.57
N ILE A 205 -6.38 0.24 0.89
CA ILE A 205 -7.48 0.00 -0.04
C ILE A 205 -8.81 0.00 0.69
N LEU A 206 -8.95 -0.77 1.78
CA LEU A 206 -10.19 -0.88 2.54
C LEU A 206 -10.56 0.44 3.20
N ALA A 207 -9.59 1.20 3.71
CA ALA A 207 -9.84 2.50 4.32
C ALA A 207 -10.37 3.53 3.31
N SER A 208 -9.90 3.52 2.07
CA SER A 208 -10.07 4.65 1.15
C SER A 208 -10.70 4.30 -0.19
N SER A 209 -11.37 3.17 -0.29
CA SER A 209 -12.10 2.77 -1.50
C SER A 209 -13.29 1.86 -1.19
N ARG A 210 -14.25 1.82 -2.12
CA ARG A 210 -15.41 0.92 -2.10
C ARG A 210 -15.22 -0.24 -3.08
N PRO A 211 -15.94 -1.36 -2.92
CA PRO A 211 -15.98 -2.40 -3.95
C PRO A 211 -16.31 -1.79 -5.33
N GLY A 212 -15.57 -2.20 -6.35
CA GLY A 212 -15.70 -1.68 -7.72
C GLY A 212 -14.92 -0.41 -8.02
N ASP A 213 -14.36 0.29 -7.03
CA ASP A 213 -13.50 1.46 -7.24
C ASP A 213 -12.20 1.08 -7.98
N VAL A 214 -11.61 2.08 -8.66
CA VAL A 214 -10.40 1.92 -9.45
C VAL A 214 -9.21 2.54 -8.73
N ILE A 215 -8.17 1.73 -8.57
CA ILE A 215 -6.89 2.12 -7.97
C ILE A 215 -5.86 2.34 -9.07
N LEU A 216 -5.15 3.45 -9.03
CA LEU A 216 -4.00 3.73 -9.90
C LEU A 216 -2.71 3.48 -9.13
N ASP A 217 -1.81 2.66 -9.71
CA ASP A 217 -0.45 2.45 -9.20
C ASP A 217 0.57 2.66 -10.33
N PRO A 218 1.26 3.81 -10.37
CA PRO A 218 2.22 4.10 -11.42
C PRO A 218 3.57 3.39 -11.26
N PHE A 219 3.79 2.66 -10.16
CA PHE A 219 5.07 2.00 -9.84
C PHE A 219 4.82 0.59 -9.27
N ALA A 220 4.17 -0.26 -10.06
CA ALA A 220 3.55 -1.50 -9.59
C ALA A 220 4.53 -2.57 -9.06
N GLY A 221 5.77 -2.56 -9.55
CA GLY A 221 6.75 -3.58 -9.19
C GLY A 221 6.19 -4.99 -9.44
N SER A 222 6.16 -5.82 -8.40
CA SER A 222 5.62 -7.18 -8.47
C SER A 222 4.08 -7.27 -8.49
N GLY A 223 3.36 -6.16 -8.60
CA GLY A 223 1.89 -6.13 -8.68
C GLY A 223 1.15 -6.39 -7.37
N SER A 224 1.75 -6.07 -6.23
CA SER A 224 1.10 -6.26 -4.94
C SER A 224 -0.21 -5.46 -4.82
N THR A 225 -0.23 -4.22 -5.33
CA THR A 225 -1.44 -3.39 -5.38
C THR A 225 -2.54 -4.05 -6.22
N ALA A 226 -2.20 -4.57 -7.40
CA ALA A 226 -3.14 -5.24 -8.29
C ALA A 226 -3.75 -6.49 -7.63
N ALA A 227 -2.90 -7.33 -7.02
CA ALA A 227 -3.34 -8.54 -6.33
C ALA A 227 -4.23 -8.21 -5.12
N ALA A 228 -3.84 -7.27 -4.27
CA ALA A 228 -4.63 -6.87 -3.11
C ALA A 228 -5.97 -6.23 -3.52
N ALA A 229 -5.98 -5.36 -4.52
CA ALA A 229 -7.20 -4.76 -5.06
C ALA A 229 -8.19 -5.82 -5.54
N LYS A 230 -7.74 -6.76 -6.35
CA LYS A 230 -8.57 -7.84 -6.89
C LYS A 230 -9.12 -8.75 -5.79
N LYS A 231 -8.30 -9.12 -4.80
CA LYS A 231 -8.73 -9.91 -3.64
C LYS A 231 -9.82 -9.23 -2.82
N LEU A 232 -9.90 -7.90 -2.89
CA LEU A 232 -10.83 -7.06 -2.14
C LEU A 232 -11.98 -6.51 -3.00
N ASP A 233 -12.21 -7.05 -4.20
CA ASP A 233 -13.25 -6.61 -5.15
C ASP A 233 -13.09 -5.16 -5.64
N ARG A 234 -11.86 -4.68 -5.74
CA ARG A 234 -11.49 -3.43 -6.41
C ARG A 234 -10.76 -3.74 -7.72
N ARG A 235 -10.71 -2.76 -8.62
CA ARG A 235 -9.93 -2.81 -9.84
C ARG A 235 -8.65 -2.01 -9.65
N ALA A 236 -7.57 -2.40 -10.29
CA ALA A 236 -6.33 -1.63 -10.25
C ALA A 236 -5.76 -1.51 -11.65
N LEU A 237 -5.42 -0.29 -12.05
CA LEU A 237 -4.59 -0.01 -13.20
C LEU A 237 -3.17 0.26 -12.71
N CYS A 238 -2.27 -0.62 -13.09
CA CYS A 238 -0.89 -0.62 -12.63
C CYS A 238 0.06 -0.41 -13.80
N ILE A 239 1.14 0.35 -13.60
CA ILE A 239 2.17 0.58 -14.61
C ILE A 239 3.50 0.05 -14.07
N GLU A 240 4.21 -0.73 -14.86
CA GLU A 240 5.54 -1.27 -14.53
C GLU A 240 6.40 -1.30 -15.80
N GLN A 241 7.64 -0.83 -15.69
CA GLN A 241 8.55 -0.75 -16.84
C GLN A 241 9.30 -2.04 -17.13
N SER A 242 9.46 -2.92 -16.14
CA SER A 242 10.15 -4.19 -16.29
C SER A 242 9.21 -5.27 -16.80
N GLU A 243 9.48 -5.84 -17.98
CA GLU A 243 8.71 -6.96 -18.52
C GLU A 243 8.66 -8.16 -17.58
N GLU A 244 9.76 -8.44 -16.87
CA GLU A 244 9.82 -9.51 -15.88
C GLU A 244 8.84 -9.26 -14.73
N TYR A 245 8.78 -8.03 -14.20
CA TYR A 245 7.83 -7.69 -13.13
C TYR A 245 6.41 -7.56 -13.65
N CYS A 246 6.19 -7.13 -14.89
CA CYS A 246 4.87 -7.18 -15.54
C CYS A 246 4.33 -8.63 -15.60
N ALA A 247 5.15 -9.57 -16.04
CA ALA A 247 4.77 -10.98 -16.09
C ALA A 247 4.47 -11.54 -14.70
N LEU A 248 5.26 -11.16 -13.69
CA LEU A 248 5.05 -11.54 -12.30
C LEU A 248 3.72 -10.95 -11.75
N ALA A 249 3.44 -9.69 -12.04
CA ALA A 249 2.20 -9.03 -11.63
C ALA A 249 0.97 -9.67 -12.28
N GLN A 250 1.03 -10.02 -13.57
CA GLN A 250 -0.04 -10.73 -14.26
C GLN A 250 -0.30 -12.12 -13.64
N LYS A 251 0.77 -12.86 -13.31
CA LYS A 251 0.64 -14.15 -12.62
C LYS A 251 -0.05 -14.00 -11.26
N ARG A 252 0.31 -12.99 -10.48
CA ARG A 252 -0.34 -12.71 -9.19
C ARG A 252 -1.79 -12.31 -9.34
N LEU A 253 -2.14 -11.51 -10.36
CA LEU A 253 -3.52 -11.19 -10.68
C LEU A 253 -4.35 -12.45 -11.00
N ALA A 254 -3.80 -13.39 -11.78
CA ALA A 254 -4.47 -14.66 -12.08
C ALA A 254 -4.64 -15.52 -10.81
N LEU A 255 -3.63 -15.59 -9.94
CA LEU A 255 -3.74 -16.31 -8.67
C LEU A 255 -4.78 -15.70 -7.73
N ALA A 256 -4.98 -14.38 -7.76
CA ALA A 256 -5.98 -13.69 -6.94
C ALA A 256 -7.44 -14.08 -7.30
N ASP A 257 -7.70 -14.69 -8.45
CA ASP A 257 -9.02 -15.25 -8.80
C ASP A 257 -9.35 -16.48 -7.96
N THR A 258 -8.36 -17.30 -7.63
CA THR A 258 -8.54 -18.58 -6.92
C THR A 258 -8.17 -18.50 -5.45
N ASP A 259 -7.28 -17.60 -5.06
CA ASP A 259 -6.88 -17.40 -3.67
C ASP A 259 -7.02 -15.92 -3.26
N ARG A 260 -8.13 -15.62 -2.58
CA ARG A 260 -8.45 -14.28 -2.09
C ARG A 260 -7.92 -14.00 -0.68
N ARG A 261 -7.20 -14.94 -0.08
CA ARG A 261 -6.68 -14.74 1.27
C ARG A 261 -5.59 -13.67 1.28
N ILE A 262 -5.65 -12.83 2.30
CA ILE A 262 -4.60 -11.87 2.64
C ILE A 262 -4.08 -12.24 4.01
N GLN A 263 -2.80 -12.51 4.13
CA GLN A 263 -2.20 -12.93 5.38
C GLN A 263 -2.36 -11.85 6.46
N GLY A 264 -2.86 -12.23 7.63
CA GLY A 264 -3.12 -11.31 8.73
C GLY A 264 -4.40 -10.48 8.59
N PHE A 265 -5.27 -10.82 7.61
CA PHE A 265 -6.62 -10.28 7.49
C PHE A 265 -7.62 -11.41 7.32
N SER A 266 -8.57 -11.52 8.22
CA SER A 266 -9.69 -12.47 8.15
C SER A 266 -10.86 -11.98 8.99
N ASP A 267 -12.07 -12.45 8.63
CA ASP A 267 -13.30 -12.12 9.35
C ASP A 267 -13.53 -10.60 9.49
N GLY A 268 -13.09 -9.82 8.49
CA GLY A 268 -13.25 -8.37 8.45
C GLY A 268 -12.32 -7.57 9.38
N VAL A 269 -11.31 -8.21 9.97
CA VAL A 269 -10.36 -7.55 10.89
C VAL A 269 -8.90 -7.86 10.53
N PHE A 270 -8.02 -6.92 10.83
CA PHE A 270 -6.58 -7.12 10.76
C PHE A 270 -6.05 -7.67 12.09
N TRP A 271 -5.25 -8.71 12.03
CA TRP A 271 -4.65 -9.33 13.20
C TRP A 271 -3.30 -8.70 13.54
N GLU A 272 -2.97 -8.64 14.82
CA GLU A 272 -1.60 -8.34 15.25
C GLU A 272 -0.63 -9.35 14.66
N ARG A 273 0.64 -8.97 14.58
CA ARG A 273 1.70 -9.85 14.13
C ARG A 273 1.73 -11.15 14.94
N ASN A 274 1.76 -12.29 14.23
CA ASN A 274 1.83 -13.63 14.84
C ASN A 274 0.70 -13.97 15.81
N SER A 275 -0.44 -13.31 15.73
CA SER A 275 -1.57 -13.55 16.65
C SER A 275 -2.76 -14.23 15.99
N GLN A 276 -2.81 -14.28 14.66
CA GLN A 276 -3.90 -14.96 13.93
C GLN A 276 -3.86 -16.46 14.21
N PRO A 277 -4.99 -17.06 14.65
CA PRO A 277 -5.07 -18.50 14.83
C PRO A 277 -4.77 -19.23 13.54
N VAL A 278 -3.94 -20.28 13.61
CA VAL A 278 -3.74 -21.19 12.49
C VAL A 278 -5.02 -21.99 12.35
N LYS A 279 -5.80 -21.75 11.30
CA LYS A 279 -6.96 -22.62 10.99
C LYS A 279 -6.41 -24.03 10.74
N ARG A 280 -6.67 -24.95 11.67
CA ARG A 280 -6.36 -26.37 11.54
C ARG A 280 -7.26 -27.06 10.53
#